data_de57dce54bd7733158abf2449ef594d4
#
_entry.id   de57dce54bd7733158abf2449ef594d4
#
_cell.length_a   1.000
_cell.length_b   1.000
_cell.length_c   1.000
_cell.angle_alpha   90.00
_cell.angle_beta   90.00
_cell.angle_gamma   90.00
#
_symmetry.space_group_name_H-M   'P 1'
#
loop_
_entity.id
_entity.type
_entity.pdbx_description
1 polymer ?
#
loop_
_entity_poly.entity_id
_entity_poly.type
_entity_poly.pdbx_seq_one_letter_code
_entity_poly.pdbx_strand_id
1 'polypeptide(L)'
;MDVPRMLLAACVFAGLVGASVLPVARLPADPGNYLGHLSAYGAAMVALSGVARLRPWITALGLIALGICIEFLQPLVARENHWQDMAANAVGVAIGWLTLVVWSRRQRDTEND
;
A
#
# COMPACT_ATOMS: atom_id res chain seq x y z
N MET A 1 -1.53 -17.95 10.12
CA MET A 1 -2.55 -16.97 9.69
C MET A 1 -3.80 -17.71 9.26
N ASP A 2 -4.95 -17.29 9.73
CA ASP A 2 -6.22 -17.94 9.38
C ASP A 2 -6.68 -17.61 7.94
N VAL A 3 -7.67 -18.37 7.44
CA VAL A 3 -8.15 -18.23 6.07
C VAL A 3 -8.67 -16.82 5.75
N PRO A 4 -9.49 -16.16 6.60
CA PRO A 4 -9.94 -14.81 6.31
C PRO A 4 -8.81 -13.80 6.14
N ARG A 5 -7.76 -13.89 6.94
CA ARG A 5 -6.60 -13.00 6.83
C ARG A 5 -5.78 -13.29 5.58
N MET A 6 -5.65 -14.55 5.22
CA MET A 6 -4.99 -14.96 3.97
C MET A 6 -5.75 -14.42 2.76
N LEU A 7 -7.09 -14.51 2.77
CA LEU A 7 -7.93 -13.97 1.70
C LEU A 7 -7.81 -12.46 1.62
N LEU A 8 -7.82 -11.75 2.76
CA LEU A 8 -7.62 -10.30 2.77
C LEU A 8 -6.26 -9.92 2.16
N ALA A 9 -5.20 -10.59 2.58
CA ALA A 9 -3.86 -10.33 2.05
C ALA A 9 -3.80 -10.56 0.54
N ALA A 10 -4.37 -11.68 0.08
CA ALA A 10 -4.43 -12.00 -1.35
C ALA A 10 -5.23 -10.96 -2.13
N CYS A 11 -6.37 -10.50 -1.61
CA CYS A 11 -7.19 -9.46 -2.25
C CYS A 11 -6.45 -8.12 -2.33
N VAL A 12 -5.74 -7.74 -1.26
CA VAL A 12 -4.94 -6.50 -1.26
C VAL A 12 -3.85 -6.57 -2.33
N PHE A 13 -3.08 -7.65 -2.37
CA PHE A 13 -2.03 -7.83 -3.39
C PHE A 13 -2.61 -7.85 -4.81
N ALA A 14 -3.67 -8.62 -5.03
CA ALA A 14 -4.32 -8.70 -6.34
C ALA A 14 -4.86 -7.33 -6.76
N GLY A 15 -5.44 -6.57 -5.85
CA GLY A 15 -5.94 -5.23 -6.10
C GLY A 15 -4.84 -4.26 -6.49
N LEU A 16 -3.72 -4.27 -5.77
CA LEU A 16 -2.56 -3.41 -6.07
C LEU A 16 -1.97 -3.73 -7.44
N VAL A 17 -1.75 -5.01 -7.73
CA VAL A 17 -1.19 -5.45 -9.02
C VAL A 17 -2.17 -5.13 -10.14
N GLY A 18 -3.43 -5.49 -9.98
CA GLY A 18 -4.47 -5.24 -10.99
C GLY A 18 -4.63 -3.77 -11.32
N ALA A 19 -4.75 -2.92 -10.30
CA ALA A 19 -4.86 -1.47 -10.48
C ALA A 19 -3.63 -0.86 -11.16
N SER A 20 -2.46 -1.45 -10.93
CA SER A 20 -1.19 -0.94 -11.46
C SER A 20 -0.96 -1.29 -12.93
N VAL A 21 -1.48 -2.42 -13.40
CA VAL A 21 -1.25 -2.90 -14.77
C VAL A 21 -2.43 -2.65 -15.71
N LEU A 22 -3.63 -2.37 -15.18
CA LEU A 22 -4.77 -2.04 -16.01
C LEU A 22 -4.60 -0.66 -16.65
N PRO A 23 -4.90 -0.49 -17.95
CA PRO A 23 -4.89 0.80 -18.59
C PRO A 23 -6.03 1.65 -18.05
N VAL A 24 -5.70 2.70 -17.29
CA VAL A 24 -6.66 3.62 -16.71
C VAL A 24 -6.41 5.01 -17.29
N ALA A 25 -7.48 5.70 -17.69
CA ALA A 25 -7.40 7.10 -18.09
C ALA A 25 -6.98 7.93 -16.86
N ARG A 26 -5.89 8.70 -17.01
CA ARG A 26 -5.41 9.58 -15.95
C ARG A 26 -6.24 10.84 -15.88
N LEU A 27 -6.53 11.29 -14.65
CA LEU A 27 -7.16 12.57 -14.45
C LEU A 27 -6.15 13.69 -14.75
N PRO A 28 -6.54 14.76 -15.49
CA PRO A 28 -5.64 15.87 -15.77
C PRO A 28 -5.10 16.57 -14.51
N ALA A 29 -5.86 16.52 -13.40
CA ALA A 29 -5.48 17.13 -12.13
C ALA A 29 -4.43 16.34 -11.37
N ASP A 30 -4.19 15.07 -11.71
CA ASP A 30 -3.20 14.20 -11.06
C ASP A 30 -2.48 13.35 -12.12
N PRO A 31 -1.62 13.96 -12.95
CA PRO A 31 -0.99 13.26 -14.07
C PRO A 31 -0.05 12.14 -13.65
N GLY A 32 0.54 12.22 -12.44
CA GLY A 32 1.37 11.16 -11.88
C GLY A 32 0.59 10.15 -11.04
N ASN A 33 -0.70 10.42 -10.77
CA ASN A 33 -1.56 9.62 -9.89
C ASN A 33 -0.95 9.40 -8.49
N TYR A 34 -0.28 10.41 -7.95
CA TYR A 34 0.44 10.31 -6.67
C TYR A 34 -0.51 10.06 -5.50
N LEU A 35 -1.66 10.72 -5.47
CA LEU A 35 -2.66 10.51 -4.43
C LEU A 35 -3.23 9.09 -4.47
N GLY A 36 -3.41 8.54 -5.66
CA GLY A 36 -3.83 7.15 -5.85
C GLY A 36 -2.81 6.17 -5.28
N HIS A 37 -1.54 6.35 -5.62
CA HIS A 37 -0.45 5.52 -5.09
C HIS A 37 -0.32 5.64 -3.58
N LEU A 38 -0.28 6.86 -3.07
CA LEU A 38 -0.16 7.12 -1.63
C LEU A 38 -1.32 6.49 -0.86
N SER A 39 -2.55 6.69 -1.32
CA SER A 39 -3.76 6.16 -0.68
C SER A 39 -3.80 4.63 -0.73
N ALA A 40 -3.49 4.03 -1.88
CA ALA A 40 -3.52 2.58 -2.07
C ALA A 40 -2.49 1.88 -1.17
N TYR A 41 -1.26 2.36 -1.14
CA TYR A 41 -0.20 1.75 -0.33
C TYR A 41 -0.37 2.03 1.15
N GLY A 42 -0.89 3.20 1.53
CA GLY A 42 -1.25 3.49 2.92
C GLY A 42 -2.37 2.59 3.42
N ALA A 43 -3.43 2.43 2.64
CA ALA A 43 -4.54 1.53 2.96
C ALA A 43 -4.08 0.07 3.01
N ALA A 44 -3.22 -0.36 2.08
CA ALA A 44 -2.64 -1.70 2.08
C ALA A 44 -1.82 -1.96 3.34
N MET A 45 -1.01 -1.00 3.76
CA MET A 45 -0.22 -1.10 5.00
C MET A 45 -1.12 -1.30 6.22
N VAL A 46 -2.18 -0.50 6.34
CA VAL A 46 -3.14 -0.60 7.44
C VAL A 46 -3.89 -1.92 7.39
N ALA A 47 -4.35 -2.35 6.22
CA ALA A 47 -5.08 -3.62 6.07
C ALA A 47 -4.20 -4.82 6.39
N LEU A 48 -2.98 -4.89 5.85
CA LEU A 48 -2.10 -6.04 6.02
C LEU A 48 -1.55 -6.14 7.44
N SER A 49 -1.12 -5.05 8.04
CA SER A 49 -0.56 -5.08 9.39
C SER A 49 -1.62 -4.88 10.47
N GLY A 50 -2.63 -4.03 10.22
CA GLY A 50 -3.68 -3.75 11.20
C GLY A 50 -4.72 -4.87 11.30
N VAL A 51 -5.23 -5.34 10.17
CA VAL A 51 -6.32 -6.34 10.12
C VAL A 51 -5.77 -7.74 9.96
N ALA A 52 -4.91 -7.99 8.98
CA ALA A 52 -4.30 -9.31 8.77
C ALA A 52 -3.19 -9.63 9.77
N ARG A 53 -2.75 -8.64 10.55
CA ARG A 53 -1.76 -8.76 11.63
C ARG A 53 -0.39 -9.26 11.17
N LEU A 54 0.01 -8.91 9.97
CA LEU A 54 1.37 -9.12 9.50
C LEU A 54 2.32 -8.15 10.22
N ARG A 55 3.56 -8.57 10.41
CA ARG A 55 4.56 -7.71 11.06
C ARG A 55 4.78 -6.44 10.25
N PRO A 56 4.68 -5.25 10.86
CA PRO A 56 4.73 -3.98 10.11
C PRO A 56 5.98 -3.80 9.26
N TRP A 57 7.14 -4.14 9.77
CA TRP A 57 8.39 -3.97 9.02
C TRP A 57 8.49 -4.90 7.81
N ILE A 58 7.98 -6.15 7.93
CA ILE A 58 7.93 -7.10 6.82
C ILE A 58 6.93 -6.60 5.77
N THR A 59 5.77 -6.15 6.23
CA THR A 59 4.74 -5.59 5.34
C THR A 59 5.27 -4.36 4.60
N ALA A 60 5.93 -3.46 5.29
CA ALA A 60 6.50 -2.26 4.69
C ALA A 60 7.54 -2.60 3.60
N LEU A 61 8.47 -3.51 3.91
CA LEU A 61 9.47 -3.96 2.94
C LEU A 61 8.82 -4.65 1.74
N GLY A 62 7.83 -5.52 1.99
CA GLY A 62 7.10 -6.21 0.94
C GLY A 62 6.34 -5.26 0.01
N LEU A 63 5.66 -4.26 0.57
CA LEU A 63 4.93 -3.27 -0.22
C LEU A 63 5.87 -2.37 -1.05
N ILE A 64 7.00 -1.96 -0.48
CA ILE A 64 8.01 -1.17 -1.20
C ILE A 64 8.60 -2.00 -2.34
N ALA A 65 8.98 -3.26 -2.06
CA ALA A 65 9.50 -4.17 -3.08
C ALA A 65 8.47 -4.42 -4.19
N LEU A 66 7.20 -4.62 -3.83
CA LEU A 66 6.11 -4.77 -4.80
C LEU A 66 5.97 -3.53 -5.68
N GLY A 67 6.01 -2.34 -5.08
CA GLY A 67 5.94 -1.08 -5.82
C GLY A 67 7.06 -0.92 -6.83
N ILE A 68 8.28 -1.29 -6.45
CA ILE A 68 9.44 -1.27 -7.35
C ILE A 68 9.24 -2.26 -8.49
N CYS A 69 8.83 -3.49 -8.20
CA CYS A 69 8.56 -4.50 -9.23
C CYS A 69 7.48 -4.06 -10.21
N ILE A 70 6.39 -3.49 -9.71
CA ILE A 70 5.29 -2.98 -10.54
C ILE A 70 5.81 -1.87 -11.46
N GLU A 71 6.65 -0.97 -10.96
CA GLU A 71 7.22 0.12 -11.75
C GLU A 71 8.01 -0.40 -12.96
N PHE A 72 8.75 -1.49 -12.80
CA PHE A 72 9.44 -2.13 -13.91
C PHE A 72 8.52 -2.88 -14.88
N LEU A 73 7.35 -3.31 -14.42
CA LEU A 73 6.37 -4.01 -15.26
C LEU A 73 5.47 -3.04 -16.04
N GLN A 74 5.24 -1.83 -15.55
CA GLN A 74 4.32 -0.88 -16.17
C GLN A 74 4.64 -0.54 -17.63
N PRO A 75 5.90 -0.34 -18.04
CA PRO A 75 6.22 -0.10 -19.45
C PRO A 75 5.83 -1.25 -20.37
N LEU A 76 5.82 -2.50 -19.88
CA LEU A 76 5.46 -3.68 -20.66
C LEU A 76 3.96 -3.73 -20.99
N VAL A 77 3.13 -3.01 -20.24
CA VAL A 77 1.68 -2.93 -20.45
C VAL A 77 1.25 -1.54 -20.92
N ALA A 78 2.14 -0.83 -21.60
CA ALA A 78 1.91 0.51 -22.17
C ALA A 78 1.54 1.58 -21.11
N ARG A 79 2.06 1.47 -19.89
CA ARG A 79 1.96 2.50 -18.87
C ARG A 79 3.29 3.21 -18.70
N GLU A 80 3.22 4.50 -18.45
CA GLU A 80 4.42 5.28 -18.20
C GLU A 80 5.00 4.96 -16.81
N ASN A 81 6.32 4.95 -16.76
CA ASN A 81 7.10 4.70 -15.54
C ASN A 81 7.52 6.05 -14.94
N HIS A 82 7.15 6.32 -13.69
CA HIS A 82 7.50 7.54 -12.98
C HIS A 82 8.11 7.18 -11.62
N TRP A 83 9.35 7.57 -11.39
CA TRP A 83 10.02 7.36 -10.09
C TRP A 83 9.26 8.02 -8.93
N GLN A 84 8.51 9.10 -9.21
CA GLN A 84 7.67 9.76 -8.23
C GLN A 84 6.56 8.85 -7.70
N ASP A 85 6.08 7.90 -8.50
CA ASP A 85 5.11 6.91 -8.07
C ASP A 85 5.70 5.98 -6.99
N MET A 86 6.97 5.60 -7.14
CA MET A 86 7.67 4.83 -6.09
C MET A 86 7.81 5.65 -4.79
N ALA A 87 8.14 6.94 -4.90
CA ALA A 87 8.21 7.82 -3.75
C ALA A 87 6.85 7.96 -3.06
N ALA A 88 5.77 8.11 -3.82
CA ALA A 88 4.41 8.18 -3.31
C ALA A 88 4.01 6.88 -2.60
N ASN A 89 4.36 5.72 -3.14
CA ASN A 89 4.15 4.42 -2.52
C ASN A 89 4.84 4.34 -1.15
N ALA A 90 6.11 4.72 -1.08
CA ALA A 90 6.89 4.72 0.16
C ALA A 90 6.31 5.67 1.21
N VAL A 91 5.89 6.87 0.80
CA VAL A 91 5.23 7.83 1.69
C VAL A 91 3.90 7.26 2.21
N GLY A 92 3.12 6.63 1.36
CA GLY A 92 1.86 5.97 1.73
C GLY A 92 2.09 4.88 2.78
N VAL A 93 3.09 4.02 2.58
CA VAL A 93 3.48 2.98 3.55
C VAL A 93 3.88 3.60 4.88
N ALA A 94 4.68 4.66 4.86
CA ALA A 94 5.11 5.35 6.08
C ALA A 94 3.93 5.96 6.85
N ILE A 95 3.00 6.60 6.16
CA ILE A 95 1.78 7.17 6.76
C ILE A 95 0.91 6.05 7.36
N GLY A 96 0.72 4.95 6.64
CA GLY A 96 -0.03 3.79 7.13
C GLY A 96 0.59 3.20 8.39
N TRP A 97 1.90 3.04 8.41
CA TRP A 97 2.61 2.53 9.59
C TRP A 97 2.48 3.49 10.78
N LEU A 98 2.67 4.79 10.54
CA LEU A 98 2.51 5.80 11.59
C LEU A 98 1.09 5.79 12.17
N THR A 99 0.08 5.66 11.32
CA THR A 99 -1.32 5.52 11.74
C THR A 99 -1.51 4.34 12.69
N LEU A 100 -0.92 3.18 12.36
CA LEU A 100 -0.99 1.98 13.21
C LEU A 100 -0.28 2.17 14.55
N VAL A 101 0.86 2.85 14.56
CA VAL A 101 1.60 3.15 15.79
C VAL A 101 0.78 4.05 16.71
N VAL A 102 0.22 5.12 16.17
CA VAL A 102 -0.63 6.06 16.94
C VAL A 102 -1.88 5.36 17.49
N TRP A 103 -2.53 4.54 16.65
CA TRP A 103 -3.70 3.77 17.05
C TRP A 103 -3.38 2.83 18.22
N SER A 104 -2.31 2.04 18.11
CA SER A 104 -1.94 1.08 19.16
C SER A 104 -1.53 1.74 20.46
N ARG A 105 -0.91 2.94 20.41
CA ARG A 105 -0.60 3.72 21.62
C ARG A 105 -1.87 4.20 22.31
N ARG A 106 -2.83 4.74 21.56
CA ARG A 106 -4.09 5.20 22.11
C ARG A 106 -4.87 4.07 22.80
N GLN A 107 -4.88 2.89 22.20
CA GLN A 107 -5.54 1.73 22.83
C GLN A 107 -4.91 1.36 24.16
N ARG A 108 -3.58 1.35 24.25
CA ARG A 108 -2.88 1.07 25.51
C ARG A 108 -3.16 2.11 26.60
N ASP A 109 -3.20 3.37 26.21
CA ASP A 109 -3.51 4.44 27.15
C ASP A 109 -4.92 4.31 27.71
N THR A 110 -5.89 3.93 26.89
CA THR A 110 -7.28 3.70 27.29
C THR A 110 -7.40 2.49 28.23
N GLU A 111 -6.65 1.42 28.00
CA GLU A 111 -6.68 0.22 28.86
C GLU A 111 -6.04 0.48 30.24
N ASN A 112 -5.11 1.42 30.33
CA ASN A 112 -4.42 1.77 31.57
C ASN A 112 -5.18 2.81 32.43
N ASP A 113 -6.22 3.44 31.89
CA ASP A 113 -7.10 4.33 32.64
C ASP A 113 -8.26 3.54 33.25
#